data_a644804c6fe5852005de8ac62f0178bc
#
_entry.id   a644804c6fe5852005de8ac62f0178bc
#
_cell.length_a   1.000
_cell.length_b   1.000
_cell.length_c   1.000
_cell.angle_alpha   90.00
_cell.angle_beta   90.00
_cell.angle_gamma   90.00
#
_symmetry.space_group_name_H-M   'P 1'
#
loop_
_entity.id
_entity.type
_entity.pdbx_description
1 polymer ?
#
loop_
_entity_poly.entity_id
_entity_poly.type
_entity_poly.pdbx_seq_one_letter_code
_entity_poly.pdbx_strand_id
1 'polypeptide(L)'
;MTEVKAAAGADMPGDLGAEMLGFVNELKAFRSDIQKRLEAQEDRMTMLDRKTLSRGRAPLSVEADAGAPHQKAFDAYVRHGDDGALRGLPLEGKAMTSTSDAGFLAAPTVALQVQEALNSMASLRKVANVVTVESANFEMLVDMGDIASGWATEAAAQAETGTATVTRVVIPVHELSAMPKASQRLLDDAAFDVESWLAGRIADKFIRAEATAFISGDGTNKPKGFLTHARAANATATNVQIGTIASGATGDFAATNPANALIDLVYALGAQYRANATFVMNSKTAAAVRKMRDTDGRFLWADSLAMGQPPQLLGYPVLLCEDMPDIANGSASIAFGDFKSGYTIVERPDLRVLRDPFSAKPHVLFYATKRVGGGVTDARAIKLMVFG
;
A
#
# COMPACT_ATOMS: atom_id res chain seq x y z
N MET A 1 37.80 -22.70 -78.32
CA MET A 1 37.18 -21.58 -78.99
C MET A 1 36.36 -20.90 -77.92
N THR A 2 36.71 -19.81 -77.37
CA THR A 2 37.14 -18.48 -77.80
C THR A 2 37.84 -17.76 -76.65
N GLU A 3 38.80 -17.06 -77.09
CA GLU A 3 39.79 -16.25 -76.37
C GLU A 3 39.23 -15.34 -75.22
N VAL A 4 39.97 -15.32 -74.12
CA VAL A 4 39.89 -14.27 -73.14
C VAL A 4 41.06 -13.35 -73.37
N LYS A 5 40.76 -12.13 -73.71
CA LYS A 5 41.68 -11.02 -73.95
C LYS A 5 42.10 -10.44 -72.60
N ALA A 6 43.40 -10.47 -72.34
CA ALA A 6 44.03 -9.79 -71.23
C ALA A 6 43.93 -8.29 -71.41
N ALA A 7 43.53 -7.56 -70.40
CA ALA A 7 43.70 -6.14 -70.24
C ALA A 7 44.66 -5.89 -69.07
N ALA A 8 45.79 -5.32 -69.43
CA ALA A 8 46.86 -4.95 -68.53
C ALA A 8 46.57 -3.62 -67.83
N GLY A 9 47.15 -3.47 -66.67
CA GLY A 9 47.57 -2.18 -66.15
C GLY A 9 46.52 -1.47 -65.29
N ALA A 10 46.57 -1.69 -63.99
CA ALA A 10 46.09 -0.73 -63.02
C ALA A 10 47.21 -0.43 -62.04
N ASP A 11 47.55 0.79 -62.00
CA ASP A 11 48.51 1.46 -61.13
C ASP A 11 48.38 0.97 -59.69
N MET A 12 49.49 0.71 -59.07
CA MET A 12 49.66 0.61 -57.64
C MET A 12 49.54 1.99 -57.06
N PRO A 13 48.60 2.33 -56.18
CA PRO A 13 48.71 3.58 -55.43
C PRO A 13 49.75 3.38 -54.36
N GLY A 14 50.92 3.93 -54.57
CA GLY A 14 51.82 4.28 -53.50
C GLY A 14 51.20 5.39 -52.68
N ASP A 15 50.57 5.07 -51.60
CA ASP A 15 50.54 5.91 -50.40
C ASP A 15 49.71 5.32 -49.24
N LEU A 16 49.63 4.03 -49.09
CA LEU A 16 49.08 3.44 -47.86
C LEU A 16 49.86 3.89 -46.61
N GLY A 17 51.14 4.23 -46.76
CA GLY A 17 51.99 4.74 -45.69
C GLY A 17 51.64 6.18 -45.26
N ALA A 18 51.27 7.01 -46.23
CA ALA A 18 50.88 8.39 -45.95
C ALA A 18 49.47 8.49 -45.36
N GLU A 19 48.51 7.67 -45.82
CA GLU A 19 47.18 7.59 -45.24
C GLU A 19 47.21 7.02 -43.84
N MET A 20 48.02 5.97 -43.57
CA MET A 20 48.19 5.47 -42.20
C MET A 20 48.84 6.48 -41.26
N LEU A 21 49.83 7.25 -41.77
CA LEU A 21 50.42 8.36 -40.97
C LEU A 21 49.43 9.49 -40.73
N GLY A 22 48.55 9.81 -41.68
CA GLY A 22 47.44 10.74 -41.52
C GLY A 22 46.48 10.29 -40.44
N PHE A 23 46.02 9.04 -40.49
CA PHE A 23 45.14 8.45 -39.51
C PHE A 23 45.75 8.38 -38.10
N VAL A 24 47.02 8.02 -37.98
CA VAL A 24 47.73 8.02 -36.69
C VAL A 24 47.87 9.46 -36.11
N ASN A 25 48.05 10.44 -36.96
CA ASN A 25 48.11 11.84 -36.50
C ASN A 25 46.71 12.36 -36.07
N GLU A 26 45.65 12.00 -36.80
CA GLU A 26 44.29 12.33 -36.39
C GLU A 26 43.90 11.64 -35.07
N LEU A 27 44.28 10.36 -34.87
CA LEU A 27 44.10 9.65 -33.63
C LEU A 27 44.87 10.32 -32.45
N LYS A 28 46.07 10.78 -32.69
CA LYS A 28 46.84 11.53 -31.68
C LYS A 28 46.21 12.87 -31.37
N ALA A 29 45.73 13.61 -32.37
CA ALA A 29 45.00 14.85 -32.20
C ALA A 29 43.70 14.67 -31.43
N PHE A 30 42.90 13.63 -31.77
CA PHE A 30 41.68 13.27 -31.07
C PHE A 30 41.95 12.90 -29.61
N ARG A 31 42.97 12.07 -29.36
CA ARG A 31 43.37 11.73 -27.98
C ARG A 31 43.81 12.96 -27.19
N SER A 32 44.52 13.88 -27.79
CA SER A 32 44.92 15.15 -27.15
C SER A 32 43.72 16.05 -26.85
N ASP A 33 42.71 16.08 -27.73
CA ASP A 33 41.48 16.87 -27.52
C ASP A 33 40.63 16.29 -26.40
N ILE A 34 40.50 14.94 -26.33
CA ILE A 34 39.83 14.26 -25.22
C ILE A 34 40.55 14.51 -23.90
N GLN A 35 41.88 14.44 -23.86
CA GLN A 35 42.65 14.74 -22.65
C GLN A 35 42.42 16.17 -22.16
N LYS A 36 42.46 17.15 -23.05
CA LYS A 36 42.16 18.55 -22.72
C LYS A 36 40.76 18.76 -22.21
N ARG A 37 39.77 18.05 -22.76
CA ARG A 37 38.38 18.09 -22.28
C ARG A 37 38.22 17.46 -20.92
N LEU A 38 38.91 16.35 -20.63
CA LEU A 38 38.94 15.71 -19.32
C LEU A 38 39.59 16.62 -18.27
N GLU A 39 40.76 17.21 -18.58
CA GLU A 39 41.41 18.17 -17.69
C GLU A 39 40.52 19.40 -17.40
N ALA A 40 39.83 19.91 -18.42
CA ALA A 40 38.90 21.03 -18.24
C ALA A 40 37.67 20.65 -17.43
N GLN A 41 37.24 19.39 -17.45
CA GLN A 41 36.17 18.88 -16.58
C GLN A 41 36.68 18.67 -15.15
N GLU A 42 37.88 18.14 -14.96
CA GLU A 42 38.49 17.99 -13.64
C GLU A 42 38.74 19.36 -12.98
N ASP A 43 39.19 20.36 -13.73
CA ASP A 43 39.34 21.74 -13.25
C ASP A 43 37.98 22.35 -12.86
N ARG A 44 36.92 22.06 -13.60
CA ARG A 44 35.56 22.49 -13.23
C ARG A 44 35.08 21.82 -11.99
N MET A 45 35.31 20.51 -11.81
CA MET A 45 34.97 19.77 -10.61
C MET A 45 35.73 20.27 -9.39
N THR A 46 37.06 20.49 -9.53
CA THR A 46 37.89 21.04 -8.44
C THR A 46 37.51 22.47 -8.08
N MET A 47 37.10 23.30 -9.06
CA MET A 47 36.54 24.63 -8.77
C MET A 47 35.19 24.60 -8.07
N LEU A 48 34.32 23.63 -8.39
CA LEU A 48 33.04 23.42 -7.69
C LEU A 48 33.29 22.92 -6.27
N ASP A 49 34.19 21.98 -6.06
CA ASP A 49 34.57 21.50 -4.74
C ASP A 49 35.21 22.60 -3.88
N ARG A 50 36.05 23.45 -4.48
CA ARG A 50 36.62 24.59 -3.78
C ARG A 50 35.58 25.65 -3.41
N LYS A 51 34.55 25.80 -4.24
CA LYS A 51 33.41 26.72 -3.99
C LYS A 51 32.47 26.18 -2.92
N THR A 52 32.32 24.84 -2.78
CA THR A 52 31.60 24.21 -1.71
C THR A 52 32.35 24.23 -0.38
N LEU A 53 33.68 24.10 -0.42
CA LEU A 53 34.55 24.19 0.76
C LEU A 53 34.74 25.64 1.29
N SER A 54 34.57 26.67 0.45
CA SER A 54 34.66 28.08 0.88
C SER A 54 33.36 28.64 1.47
N ARG A 55 32.26 27.93 1.39
CA ARG A 55 31.05 28.23 2.19
C ARG A 55 31.30 27.69 3.59
N GLY A 56 31.48 28.59 4.51
CA GLY A 56 31.88 28.37 5.90
C GLY A 56 31.26 27.15 6.53
N ARG A 57 32.10 26.45 7.26
CA ARG A 57 31.82 25.28 8.09
C ARG A 57 30.52 25.45 8.84
N ALA A 58 29.45 24.87 8.34
CA ALA A 58 28.19 24.76 9.09
C ALA A 58 28.43 23.86 10.31
N PRO A 59 27.88 24.18 11.47
CA PRO A 59 28.03 23.35 12.66
C PRO A 59 27.50 21.96 12.39
N LEU A 60 28.23 20.95 12.89
CA LEU A 60 27.99 19.51 12.77
C LEU A 60 26.73 19.05 13.51
N SER A 61 25.58 19.62 13.20
CA SER A 61 24.31 19.12 13.73
C SER A 61 23.11 19.80 13.06
N VAL A 62 23.01 19.68 11.75
CA VAL A 62 21.70 19.80 11.08
C VAL A 62 21.85 18.98 9.81
N GLU A 63 21.24 17.83 9.77
CA GLU A 63 20.78 17.25 8.52
C GLU A 63 20.09 18.39 7.77
N ALA A 64 20.63 18.77 6.62
CA ALA A 64 20.06 19.82 5.80
C ALA A 64 18.70 19.32 5.34
N ASP A 65 17.69 19.70 6.10
CA ASP A 65 16.29 19.42 5.87
C ASP A 65 15.89 20.06 4.55
N ALA A 66 15.91 19.28 3.48
CA ALA A 66 15.47 19.72 2.15
C ALA A 66 13.99 20.15 2.17
N GLY A 67 13.25 19.75 3.22
CA GLY A 67 11.89 20.15 3.50
C GLY A 67 11.75 21.48 4.26
N ALA A 68 12.83 22.02 4.84
CA ALA A 68 12.74 23.16 5.73
C ALA A 68 12.06 24.42 5.15
N PRO A 69 12.22 24.80 3.85
CA PRO A 69 11.49 25.94 3.28
C PRO A 69 9.99 25.69 3.17
N HIS A 70 9.57 24.48 2.79
CA HIS A 70 8.17 24.11 2.67
C HIS A 70 7.50 24.01 4.04
N GLN A 71 8.19 23.46 5.03
CA GLN A 71 7.68 23.33 6.38
C GLN A 71 7.48 24.69 7.04
N LYS A 72 8.44 25.61 6.91
CA LYS A 72 8.30 26.99 7.41
C LYS A 72 7.16 27.75 6.75
N ALA A 73 6.99 27.57 5.42
CA ALA A 73 5.90 28.19 4.70
C ALA A 73 4.54 27.60 5.10
N PHE A 74 4.48 26.28 5.36
CA PHE A 74 3.28 25.63 5.85
C PHE A 74 2.93 26.03 7.28
N ASP A 75 3.91 26.13 8.18
CA ASP A 75 3.72 26.65 9.54
C ASP A 75 3.17 28.08 9.54
N ALA A 76 3.71 28.94 8.67
CA ALA A 76 3.21 30.30 8.52
C ALA A 76 1.76 30.31 8.00
N TYR A 77 1.43 29.44 7.06
CA TYR A 77 0.07 29.27 6.58
C TYR A 77 -0.89 28.78 7.67
N VAL A 78 -0.50 27.76 8.45
CA VAL A 78 -1.33 27.22 9.54
C VAL A 78 -1.55 28.23 10.64
N ARG A 79 -0.51 28.98 11.03
CA ARG A 79 -0.57 29.95 12.14
C ARG A 79 -1.27 31.27 11.77
N HIS A 80 -0.90 31.83 10.61
CA HIS A 80 -1.31 33.20 10.25
C HIS A 80 -2.16 33.27 8.98
N GLY A 81 -2.33 32.15 8.25
CA GLY A 81 -3.06 32.12 6.99
C GLY A 81 -2.31 32.79 5.84
N ASP A 82 -0.98 32.93 5.95
CA ASP A 82 -0.16 33.53 4.91
C ASP A 82 0.16 32.50 3.84
N ASP A 83 -0.47 32.66 2.66
CA ASP A 83 -0.29 31.80 1.49
C ASP A 83 0.80 32.30 0.53
N GLY A 84 1.36 33.49 0.78
CA GLY A 84 2.35 34.11 -0.10
C GLY A 84 3.63 33.30 -0.22
N ALA A 85 4.11 32.75 0.90
CA ALA A 85 5.31 31.93 0.94
C ALA A 85 5.12 30.56 0.28
N LEU A 86 3.93 29.98 0.34
CA LEU A 86 3.59 28.71 -0.32
C LEU A 86 3.49 28.83 -1.83
N ARG A 87 2.99 29.96 -2.35
CA ARG A 87 2.88 30.21 -3.79
C ARG A 87 4.22 30.45 -4.47
N GLY A 88 5.23 30.86 -3.72
CA GLY A 88 6.59 31.16 -4.25
C GLY A 88 7.52 29.95 -4.30
N LEU A 89 7.14 28.80 -3.75
CA LEU A 89 8.00 27.63 -3.71
C LEU A 89 7.82 26.82 -5.02
N PRO A 90 8.91 26.47 -5.73
CA PRO A 90 8.80 25.62 -6.90
C PRO A 90 8.33 24.21 -6.48
N LEU A 91 7.21 23.79 -7.00
CA LEU A 91 6.73 22.42 -6.92
C LEU A 91 7.64 21.54 -7.77
N GLU A 92 8.58 20.85 -7.14
CA GLU A 92 9.30 19.74 -7.78
C GLU A 92 8.38 18.52 -7.91
N GLY A 93 7.52 18.59 -8.88
CA GLY A 93 6.64 17.49 -9.24
C GLY A 93 6.02 17.78 -10.57
N LYS A 94 6.33 16.97 -11.58
CA LYS A 94 5.82 17.07 -12.96
C LYS A 94 4.38 17.56 -13.04
N ALA A 95 4.26 18.73 -13.67
CA ALA A 95 3.09 19.33 -14.25
C ALA A 95 1.76 18.57 -14.10
N MET A 96 0.89 19.09 -13.25
CA MET A 96 -0.54 19.09 -13.52
C MET A 96 -0.95 20.53 -13.72
N THR A 97 -1.07 20.92 -14.99
CA THR A 97 -1.80 22.09 -15.43
C THR A 97 -3.27 21.88 -15.13
N SER A 98 -3.75 22.46 -14.07
CA SER A 98 -5.14 22.92 -13.99
C SER A 98 -5.16 24.17 -13.12
N THR A 99 -5.53 25.21 -13.79
CA THR A 99 -5.99 26.52 -13.39
C THR A 99 -6.54 26.59 -11.95
N SER A 100 -5.99 27.56 -11.20
CA SER A 100 -6.60 28.33 -10.11
C SER A 100 -6.95 27.69 -8.77
N ASP A 101 -6.87 26.38 -8.59
CA ASP A 101 -6.97 25.71 -7.30
C ASP A 101 -5.73 24.84 -7.04
N ALA A 102 -4.56 25.47 -6.97
CA ALA A 102 -3.42 24.85 -6.36
C ALA A 102 -3.76 24.66 -4.86
N GLY A 103 -4.55 23.61 -4.61
CA GLY A 103 -4.92 23.21 -3.26
C GLY A 103 -3.65 23.11 -2.46
N PHE A 104 -3.62 23.74 -1.33
CA PHE A 104 -2.54 23.70 -0.37
C PHE A 104 -2.30 22.24 0.00
N LEU A 105 -1.31 21.64 -0.67
CA LEU A 105 -0.85 20.31 -0.32
C LEU A 105 -0.25 20.40 1.08
N ALA A 106 -0.67 19.52 1.97
CA ALA A 106 -0.02 19.36 3.26
C ALA A 106 1.48 19.20 3.03
N ALA A 107 2.29 19.78 3.91
CA ALA A 107 3.73 19.60 3.84
C ALA A 107 4.03 18.09 3.70
N PRO A 108 4.98 17.67 2.86
CA PRO A 108 5.25 16.25 2.61
C PRO A 108 5.57 15.49 3.91
N THR A 109 6.14 16.15 4.89
CA THR A 109 6.40 15.61 6.24
C THR A 109 5.13 15.21 6.97
N VAL A 110 4.07 16.02 6.93
CA VAL A 110 2.77 15.73 7.57
C VAL A 110 2.08 14.56 6.88
N ALA A 111 2.08 14.53 5.56
CA ALA A 111 1.51 13.42 4.81
C ALA A 111 2.24 12.10 5.11
N LEU A 112 3.58 12.11 5.20
CA LEU A 112 4.39 10.96 5.56
C LEU A 112 4.11 10.49 6.99
N GLN A 113 4.01 11.40 7.97
CA GLN A 113 3.68 11.05 9.37
C GLN A 113 2.29 10.39 9.48
N VAL A 114 1.30 10.91 8.76
CA VAL A 114 -0.04 10.30 8.71
C VAL A 114 0.03 8.90 8.09
N GLN A 115 0.78 8.72 7.01
CA GLN A 115 0.93 7.43 6.35
C GLN A 115 1.71 6.43 7.21
N GLU A 116 2.74 6.86 7.93
CA GLU A 116 3.48 6.04 8.88
C GLU A 116 2.59 5.60 10.04
N ALA A 117 1.80 6.50 10.61
CA ALA A 117 0.82 6.18 11.65
C ALA A 117 -0.24 5.17 11.14
N LEU A 118 -0.73 5.33 9.90
CA LEU A 118 -1.65 4.39 9.26
C LEU A 118 -1.06 2.97 9.16
N ASN A 119 0.24 2.87 8.88
CA ASN A 119 0.91 1.58 8.74
C ASN A 119 1.32 0.97 10.09
N SER A 120 1.49 1.78 11.14
CA SER A 120 1.97 1.31 12.45
C SER A 120 0.90 0.62 13.29
N MET A 121 -0.37 1.00 13.15
CA MET A 121 -1.45 0.40 13.93
C MET A 121 -1.84 -1.01 13.43
N ALA A 122 -2.33 -1.85 14.36
CA ALA A 122 -2.81 -3.19 14.07
C ALA A 122 -4.15 -3.14 13.29
N SER A 123 -4.08 -2.86 12.02
CA SER A 123 -5.23 -2.81 11.12
C SER A 123 -5.12 -3.89 10.04
N LEU A 124 -6.23 -4.18 9.39
CA LEU A 124 -6.28 -5.09 8.25
C LEU A 124 -5.28 -4.71 7.14
N ARG A 125 -4.88 -3.43 7.08
CA ARG A 125 -3.89 -2.90 6.14
C ARG A 125 -2.53 -3.63 6.20
N LYS A 126 -2.15 -4.20 7.36
CA LYS A 126 -0.89 -4.96 7.52
C LYS A 126 -0.86 -6.27 6.73
N VAL A 127 -2.02 -6.88 6.54
CA VAL A 127 -2.14 -8.21 5.92
C VAL A 127 -2.85 -8.17 4.57
N ALA A 128 -3.61 -7.11 4.26
CA ALA A 128 -4.31 -6.93 3.00
C ALA A 128 -3.39 -6.39 1.90
N ASN A 129 -3.82 -6.53 0.65
CA ASN A 129 -3.15 -5.92 -0.49
C ASN A 129 -3.50 -4.43 -0.58
N VAL A 130 -2.49 -3.55 -0.65
CA VAL A 130 -2.68 -2.10 -0.78
C VAL A 130 -2.22 -1.67 -2.16
N VAL A 131 -3.14 -1.06 -2.93
CA VAL A 131 -2.90 -0.58 -4.29
C VAL A 131 -3.16 0.91 -4.36
N THR A 132 -2.20 1.65 -4.90
CA THR A 132 -2.31 3.08 -5.12
C THR A 132 -2.84 3.35 -6.51
N VAL A 133 -3.89 4.17 -6.62
CA VAL A 133 -4.52 4.51 -7.91
C VAL A 133 -4.76 6.02 -8.04
N GLU A 134 -4.79 6.50 -9.27
CA GLU A 134 -5.13 7.90 -9.59
C GLU A 134 -6.59 8.05 -10.05
N SER A 135 -7.23 6.93 -10.42
CA SER A 135 -8.62 6.90 -10.91
C SER A 135 -9.64 6.89 -9.77
N ALA A 136 -10.90 7.13 -10.09
CA ALA A 136 -12.02 7.06 -9.13
C ALA A 136 -12.42 5.62 -8.78
N ASN A 137 -12.09 4.65 -9.62
CA ASN A 137 -12.40 3.24 -9.41
C ASN A 137 -11.17 2.40 -9.75
N PHE A 138 -11.00 1.31 -9.02
CA PHE A 138 -10.06 0.25 -9.35
C PHE A 138 -10.83 -0.92 -9.93
N GLU A 139 -10.40 -1.39 -11.09
CA GLU A 139 -11.02 -2.52 -11.77
C GLU A 139 -10.03 -3.66 -11.92
N MET A 140 -10.45 -4.85 -11.52
CA MET A 140 -9.65 -6.06 -11.65
C MET A 140 -10.48 -7.16 -12.29
N LEU A 141 -9.87 -7.89 -13.21
CA LEU A 141 -10.46 -9.10 -13.78
C LEU A 141 -10.07 -10.30 -12.92
N VAL A 142 -11.06 -11.03 -12.45
CA VAL A 142 -10.87 -12.25 -11.65
C VAL A 142 -11.43 -13.42 -12.43
N ASP A 143 -10.65 -14.47 -12.57
CA ASP A 143 -11.10 -15.72 -13.14
C ASP A 143 -11.95 -16.49 -12.13
N MET A 144 -13.21 -16.71 -12.47
CA MET A 144 -14.20 -17.38 -11.62
C MET A 144 -14.47 -18.83 -12.06
N GLY A 145 -13.93 -19.25 -13.20
CA GLY A 145 -14.26 -20.54 -13.79
C GLY A 145 -13.06 -21.45 -13.95
N ASP A 146 -13.18 -22.68 -13.47
CA ASP A 146 -12.26 -23.74 -13.84
C ASP A 146 -12.63 -24.27 -15.25
N ILE A 147 -11.65 -24.29 -16.12
CA ILE A 147 -11.77 -25.02 -17.39
C ILE A 147 -11.68 -26.50 -17.05
N ALA A 148 -12.75 -27.24 -17.33
CA ALA A 148 -12.72 -28.69 -17.15
C ALA A 148 -11.65 -29.29 -18.08
N SER A 149 -10.72 -30.05 -17.52
CA SER A 149 -9.74 -30.85 -18.29
C SER A 149 -10.03 -32.32 -18.11
N GLY A 150 -9.96 -33.09 -19.20
CA GLY A 150 -10.19 -34.53 -19.19
C GLY A 150 -9.02 -35.29 -19.82
N TRP A 151 -8.77 -36.50 -19.36
CA TRP A 151 -7.82 -37.40 -20.00
C TRP A 151 -8.46 -38.00 -21.28
N ALA A 152 -7.81 -37.80 -22.42
CA ALA A 152 -8.25 -38.33 -23.68
C ALA A 152 -7.68 -39.75 -23.89
N THR A 153 -8.50 -40.67 -24.38
CA THR A 153 -8.06 -41.98 -24.89
C THR A 153 -7.95 -41.92 -26.40
N GLU A 154 -7.06 -42.72 -26.99
CA GLU A 154 -6.71 -42.69 -28.41
C GLU A 154 -7.92 -42.92 -29.33
N ALA A 155 -8.97 -43.57 -28.85
CA ALA A 155 -10.14 -43.99 -29.67
C ALA A 155 -11.44 -43.20 -29.30
N ALA A 156 -11.43 -42.28 -28.35
CA ALA A 156 -12.64 -41.54 -27.95
C ALA A 156 -12.66 -40.12 -28.51
N ALA A 157 -13.81 -39.65 -29.00
CA ALA A 157 -14.02 -38.28 -29.35
C ALA A 157 -13.85 -37.42 -28.10
N GLN A 158 -13.06 -36.34 -28.18
CA GLN A 158 -12.89 -35.40 -27.07
C GLN A 158 -14.19 -34.61 -26.89
N ALA A 159 -14.66 -34.55 -25.65
CA ALA A 159 -15.77 -33.71 -25.31
C ALA A 159 -15.33 -32.24 -25.25
N GLU A 160 -16.19 -31.33 -25.71
CA GLU A 160 -15.97 -29.91 -25.65
C GLU A 160 -15.91 -29.46 -24.17
N THR A 161 -14.83 -28.78 -23.77
CA THR A 161 -14.66 -28.25 -22.41
C THR A 161 -15.21 -26.85 -22.32
N GLY A 162 -15.83 -26.50 -21.16
CA GLY A 162 -16.39 -25.18 -20.93
C GLY A 162 -15.35 -24.07 -21.03
N THR A 163 -15.78 -22.89 -21.43
CA THR A 163 -14.93 -21.69 -21.52
C THR A 163 -14.75 -21.06 -20.14
N ALA A 164 -13.56 -20.56 -19.84
CA ALA A 164 -13.28 -19.81 -18.62
C ALA A 164 -14.19 -18.57 -18.50
N THR A 165 -14.79 -18.37 -17.33
CA THR A 165 -15.61 -17.19 -17.04
C THR A 165 -14.80 -16.17 -16.25
N VAL A 166 -14.61 -14.97 -16.85
CA VAL A 166 -13.92 -13.87 -16.21
C VAL A 166 -14.93 -12.86 -15.70
N THR A 167 -14.83 -12.49 -14.43
CA THR A 167 -15.69 -11.47 -13.81
C THR A 167 -14.87 -10.24 -13.48
N ARG A 168 -15.44 -9.07 -13.77
CA ARG A 168 -14.85 -7.79 -13.41
C ARG A 168 -15.28 -7.40 -12.00
N VAL A 169 -14.32 -7.26 -11.10
CA VAL A 169 -14.51 -6.71 -9.76
C VAL A 169 -14.16 -5.23 -9.79
N VAL A 170 -15.09 -4.38 -9.40
CA VAL A 170 -14.92 -2.92 -9.34
C VAL A 170 -14.92 -2.48 -7.90
N ILE A 171 -13.84 -1.83 -7.47
CA ILE A 171 -13.70 -1.25 -6.13
C ILE A 171 -13.75 0.27 -6.25
N PRO A 172 -14.85 0.92 -5.84
CA PRO A 172 -14.96 2.36 -5.86
C PRO A 172 -14.13 2.99 -4.74
N VAL A 173 -13.58 4.18 -5.02
CA VAL A 173 -12.82 4.97 -4.05
C VAL A 173 -13.73 6.04 -3.45
N HIS A 174 -13.92 6.01 -2.14
CA HIS A 174 -14.75 6.93 -1.38
C HIS A 174 -13.91 7.99 -0.69
N GLU A 175 -14.49 9.14 -0.40
CA GLU A 175 -13.82 10.22 0.29
C GLU A 175 -14.03 10.09 1.81
N LEU A 176 -12.92 10.05 2.54
CA LEU A 176 -12.86 10.12 3.99
C LEU A 176 -12.44 11.53 4.37
N SER A 177 -13.20 12.22 5.19
CA SER A 177 -12.92 13.58 5.63
C SER A 177 -12.87 13.70 7.15
N ALA A 178 -12.01 14.62 7.62
CA ALA A 178 -11.97 15.03 9.00
C ALA A 178 -11.87 16.56 9.06
N MET A 179 -12.65 17.19 9.95
CA MET A 179 -12.70 18.63 10.09
C MET A 179 -12.51 19.05 11.55
N PRO A 180 -11.29 18.90 12.10
CA PRO A 180 -10.97 19.43 13.42
C PRO A 180 -11.02 20.95 13.41
N LYS A 181 -11.36 21.54 14.56
CA LYS A 181 -11.35 22.97 14.79
C LYS A 181 -10.41 23.33 15.93
N ALA A 182 -9.66 24.40 15.78
CA ALA A 182 -8.78 24.94 16.80
C ALA A 182 -9.13 26.41 17.06
N SER A 183 -8.95 26.89 18.30
CA SER A 183 -9.09 28.30 18.62
C SER A 183 -7.88 29.06 18.06
N GLN A 184 -8.09 30.24 17.50
CA GLN A 184 -7.01 31.11 17.03
C GLN A 184 -6.01 31.42 18.17
N ARG A 185 -6.48 31.68 19.38
CA ARG A 185 -5.61 31.87 20.55
C ARG A 185 -4.70 30.68 20.84
N LEU A 186 -5.24 29.47 20.70
CA LEU A 186 -4.43 28.26 20.89
C LEU A 186 -3.31 28.16 19.84
N LEU A 187 -3.59 28.58 18.61
CA LEU A 187 -2.58 28.60 17.54
C LEU A 187 -1.51 29.67 17.77
N ASP A 188 -1.91 30.84 18.32
CA ASP A 188 -1.01 31.94 18.55
C ASP A 188 -0.16 31.78 19.85
N ASP A 189 -0.74 31.20 20.91
CA ASP A 189 -0.13 31.10 22.24
C ASP A 189 0.52 29.70 22.51
N ALA A 190 0.38 28.73 21.61
CA ALA A 190 0.87 27.39 21.84
C ALA A 190 2.39 27.32 21.89
N ALA A 191 2.92 26.77 22.99
CA ALA A 191 4.34 26.49 23.17
C ALA A 191 4.80 25.18 22.55
N PHE A 192 3.88 24.44 21.93
CA PHE A 192 4.14 23.14 21.29
C PHE A 192 3.79 23.18 19.79
N ASP A 193 4.30 22.21 19.05
CA ASP A 193 4.02 22.05 17.62
C ASP A 193 2.57 21.61 17.38
N VAL A 194 1.71 22.58 17.08
CA VAL A 194 0.28 22.38 16.79
C VAL A 194 0.08 21.59 15.50
N GLU A 195 0.98 21.73 14.55
CA GLU A 195 0.91 21.04 13.25
C GLU A 195 1.06 19.52 13.42
N SER A 196 2.14 19.09 14.08
CA SER A 196 2.39 17.68 14.36
C SER A 196 1.28 17.06 15.21
N TRP A 197 0.79 17.79 16.23
CA TRP A 197 -0.34 17.33 17.04
C TRP A 197 -1.62 17.17 16.22
N LEU A 198 -1.93 18.12 15.35
CA LEU A 198 -3.10 18.07 14.48
C LEU A 198 -3.00 16.91 13.47
N ALA A 199 -1.83 16.73 12.86
CA ALA A 199 -1.55 15.61 11.96
C ALA A 199 -1.78 14.26 12.65
N GLY A 200 -1.27 14.08 13.87
CA GLY A 200 -1.50 12.88 14.66
C GLY A 200 -2.99 12.62 14.94
N ARG A 201 -3.74 13.69 15.29
CA ARG A 201 -5.19 13.56 15.54
C ARG A 201 -5.99 13.21 14.29
N ILE A 202 -5.62 13.75 13.14
CA ILE A 202 -6.24 13.40 11.84
C ILE A 202 -5.92 11.95 11.50
N ALA A 203 -4.66 11.54 11.64
CA ALA A 203 -4.22 10.18 11.43
C ALA A 203 -5.02 9.18 12.28
N ASP A 204 -5.15 9.41 13.59
CA ASP A 204 -5.92 8.58 14.50
C ASP A 204 -7.39 8.43 14.06
N LYS A 205 -8.00 9.51 13.60
CA LYS A 205 -9.39 9.49 13.12
C LYS A 205 -9.53 8.69 11.83
N PHE A 206 -8.62 8.89 10.89
CA PHE A 206 -8.63 8.15 9.62
C PHE A 206 -8.37 6.66 9.84
N ILE A 207 -7.40 6.29 10.67
CA ILE A 207 -7.10 4.88 11.00
C ILE A 207 -8.33 4.17 11.54
N ARG A 208 -9.01 4.78 12.51
CA ARG A 208 -10.22 4.17 13.12
C ARG A 208 -11.35 4.02 12.11
N ALA A 209 -11.61 5.07 11.32
CA ALA A 209 -12.66 5.03 10.32
C ALA A 209 -12.38 3.99 9.21
N GLU A 210 -11.14 3.91 8.74
CA GLU A 210 -10.70 2.92 7.76
C GLU A 210 -10.80 1.48 8.33
N ALA A 211 -10.29 1.26 9.55
CA ALA A 211 -10.30 -0.07 10.18
C ALA A 211 -11.73 -0.61 10.31
N THR A 212 -12.65 0.20 10.82
CA THR A 212 -14.07 -0.17 10.92
C THR A 212 -14.68 -0.42 9.54
N ALA A 213 -14.38 0.43 8.54
CA ALA A 213 -14.93 0.29 7.20
C ALA A 213 -14.43 -0.96 6.47
N PHE A 214 -13.16 -1.34 6.58
CA PHE A 214 -12.61 -2.54 5.94
C PHE A 214 -13.17 -3.84 6.52
N ILE A 215 -13.65 -3.83 7.75
CA ILE A 215 -14.26 -4.99 8.40
C ILE A 215 -15.76 -5.05 8.15
N SER A 216 -16.49 -3.99 8.50
CA SER A 216 -17.96 -3.98 8.55
C SER A 216 -18.63 -2.95 7.65
N GLY A 217 -17.88 -2.25 6.78
CA GLY A 217 -18.44 -1.26 5.86
C GLY A 217 -19.45 -1.87 4.88
N ASP A 218 -20.52 -1.13 4.57
CA ASP A 218 -21.60 -1.58 3.68
C ASP A 218 -21.32 -1.32 2.19
N GLY A 219 -20.25 -0.55 1.86
CA GLY A 219 -19.93 -0.18 0.49
C GLY A 219 -20.71 1.04 -0.02
N THR A 220 -21.53 1.70 0.83
CA THR A 220 -22.27 2.92 0.48
C THR A 220 -21.53 4.12 1.07
N ASN A 221 -20.92 4.95 0.24
CA ASN A 221 -20.09 6.10 0.62
C ASN A 221 -18.90 5.75 1.55
N LYS A 222 -18.57 4.47 1.69
CA LYS A 222 -17.43 3.94 2.45
C LYS A 222 -16.99 2.60 1.86
N PRO A 223 -15.74 2.15 2.11
CA PRO A 223 -15.25 0.86 1.65
C PRO A 223 -16.19 -0.29 2.03
N LYS A 224 -16.27 -1.31 1.17
CA LYS A 224 -17.01 -2.52 1.47
C LYS A 224 -16.16 -3.47 2.30
N GLY A 225 -16.59 -3.72 3.54
CA GLY A 225 -15.92 -4.63 4.45
C GLY A 225 -16.08 -6.10 4.06
N PHE A 226 -15.14 -6.95 4.46
CA PHE A 226 -15.21 -8.36 4.12
C PHE A 226 -16.33 -9.10 4.88
N LEU A 227 -16.75 -8.64 6.06
CA LEU A 227 -17.88 -9.23 6.79
C LEU A 227 -19.24 -8.97 6.14
N THR A 228 -19.37 -7.90 5.35
CA THR A 228 -20.60 -7.56 4.62
C THR A 228 -20.66 -8.17 3.22
N HIS A 229 -19.59 -8.85 2.82
CA HIS A 229 -19.59 -9.59 1.57
C HIS A 229 -20.54 -10.79 1.63
N ALA A 230 -21.04 -11.23 0.47
CA ALA A 230 -21.92 -12.41 0.40
C ALA A 230 -21.21 -13.63 1.02
N ARG A 231 -21.93 -14.33 1.89
CA ARG A 231 -21.41 -15.51 2.61
C ARG A 231 -22.38 -16.68 2.52
N ALA A 232 -21.86 -17.88 2.53
CA ALA A 232 -22.63 -19.11 2.57
C ALA A 232 -21.86 -20.18 3.36
N ALA A 233 -22.56 -21.26 3.78
CA ALA A 233 -21.90 -22.39 4.42
C ALA A 233 -20.78 -22.92 3.48
N ASN A 234 -19.63 -23.31 4.03
CA ASN A 234 -18.45 -23.66 3.24
C ASN A 234 -18.72 -24.78 2.21
N ALA A 235 -19.63 -25.71 2.52
CA ALA A 235 -20.01 -26.81 1.62
C ALA A 235 -20.78 -26.33 0.37
N THR A 236 -21.48 -25.20 0.45
CA THR A 236 -22.33 -24.66 -0.62
C THR A 236 -21.86 -23.32 -1.17
N ALA A 237 -20.76 -22.79 -0.61
CA ALA A 237 -20.22 -21.51 -1.01
C ALA A 237 -19.71 -21.56 -2.45
N THR A 238 -20.12 -20.59 -3.25
CA THR A 238 -19.64 -20.39 -4.61
C THR A 238 -18.33 -19.57 -4.61
N ASN A 239 -17.63 -19.50 -5.72
CA ASN A 239 -16.37 -18.75 -5.85
C ASN A 239 -16.49 -17.24 -5.54
N VAL A 240 -17.73 -16.70 -5.56
CA VAL A 240 -18.03 -15.29 -5.22
C VAL A 240 -18.48 -15.08 -3.78
N GLN A 241 -18.58 -16.12 -2.98
CA GLN A 241 -19.06 -16.08 -1.61
C GLN A 241 -17.99 -16.53 -0.64
N ILE A 242 -17.90 -15.84 0.50
CA ILE A 242 -17.02 -16.26 1.58
C ILE A 242 -17.64 -17.47 2.29
N GLY A 243 -16.88 -18.55 2.36
CA GLY A 243 -17.31 -19.77 3.07
C GLY A 243 -17.34 -19.55 4.57
N THR A 244 -18.42 -20.02 5.23
CA THR A 244 -18.57 -19.95 6.69
C THR A 244 -18.52 -21.33 7.32
N ILE A 245 -17.94 -21.40 8.52
CA ILE A 245 -17.86 -22.58 9.38
C ILE A 245 -18.61 -22.24 10.67
N ALA A 246 -19.50 -23.13 11.11
CA ALA A 246 -20.21 -22.97 12.38
C ALA A 246 -19.29 -23.28 13.56
N SER A 247 -19.41 -22.51 14.65
CA SER A 247 -18.68 -22.77 15.91
C SER A 247 -19.15 -24.03 16.66
N GLY A 248 -20.33 -24.55 16.29
CA GLY A 248 -20.92 -25.71 16.91
C GLY A 248 -21.83 -25.42 18.10
N ALA A 249 -21.97 -24.15 18.50
CA ALA A 249 -22.95 -23.72 19.51
C ALA A 249 -23.40 -22.29 19.21
N THR A 250 -24.64 -21.99 19.59
CA THR A 250 -25.25 -20.67 19.40
C THR A 250 -24.65 -19.66 20.35
N GLY A 251 -23.96 -18.68 19.82
CA GLY A 251 -23.35 -17.57 20.58
C GLY A 251 -22.12 -17.94 21.41
N ASP A 252 -21.57 -19.16 21.24
CA ASP A 252 -20.37 -19.63 21.94
C ASP A 252 -19.67 -20.73 21.12
N PHE A 253 -18.58 -21.24 21.63
CA PHE A 253 -17.93 -22.45 21.14
C PHE A 253 -18.65 -23.70 21.65
N ALA A 254 -18.53 -24.81 20.91
CA ALA A 254 -19.05 -26.10 21.35
C ALA A 254 -18.52 -26.47 22.73
N ALA A 255 -19.39 -26.95 23.62
CA ALA A 255 -19.00 -27.36 24.97
C ALA A 255 -18.02 -28.53 24.97
N THR A 256 -18.09 -29.39 23.93
CA THR A 256 -17.20 -30.55 23.77
C THR A 256 -16.25 -30.29 22.62
N ASN A 257 -14.95 -30.37 22.88
CA ASN A 257 -13.87 -30.16 21.89
C ASN A 257 -13.98 -28.83 21.08
N PRO A 258 -14.01 -27.69 21.76
CA PRO A 258 -14.19 -26.37 21.08
C PRO A 258 -13.12 -26.06 20.04
N ALA A 259 -11.95 -26.68 20.14
CA ALA A 259 -10.85 -26.50 19.18
C ALA A 259 -11.14 -27.09 17.78
N ASN A 260 -12.06 -28.06 17.68
CA ASN A 260 -12.36 -28.70 16.39
C ASN A 260 -12.83 -27.67 15.36
N ALA A 261 -13.68 -26.72 15.76
CA ALA A 261 -14.18 -25.68 14.87
C ALA A 261 -13.04 -24.80 14.32
N LEU A 262 -11.98 -24.54 15.10
CA LEU A 262 -10.81 -23.80 14.64
C LEU A 262 -9.98 -24.62 13.64
N ILE A 263 -9.85 -25.91 13.89
CA ILE A 263 -9.17 -26.85 12.99
C ILE A 263 -9.95 -26.94 11.68
N ASP A 264 -11.27 -27.10 11.74
CA ASP A 264 -12.13 -27.14 10.57
C ASP A 264 -12.04 -25.85 9.74
N LEU A 265 -11.95 -24.70 10.39
CA LEU A 265 -11.75 -23.41 9.74
C LEU A 265 -10.43 -23.37 8.96
N VAL A 266 -9.33 -23.87 9.53
CA VAL A 266 -8.02 -23.94 8.87
C VAL A 266 -8.08 -24.86 7.65
N TYR A 267 -8.70 -26.04 7.79
CA TYR A 267 -8.73 -27.02 6.71
C TYR A 267 -9.81 -26.74 5.64
N ALA A 268 -10.79 -25.89 5.94
CA ALA A 268 -11.71 -25.36 4.95
C ALA A 268 -11.07 -24.39 3.94
N LEU A 269 -9.92 -23.82 4.29
CA LEU A 269 -9.16 -22.97 3.38
C LEU A 269 -8.33 -23.83 2.43
N GLY A 270 -8.33 -23.48 1.14
CA GLY A 270 -7.51 -24.15 0.12
C GLY A 270 -6.01 -24.12 0.45
N ALA A 271 -5.29 -25.19 0.16
CA ALA A 271 -3.87 -25.34 0.49
C ALA A 271 -3.01 -24.19 -0.06
N GLN A 272 -3.37 -23.67 -1.22
CA GLN A 272 -2.68 -22.55 -1.89
C GLN A 272 -2.68 -21.24 -1.08
N TYR A 273 -3.73 -21.01 -0.27
CA TYR A 273 -3.86 -19.80 0.55
C TYR A 273 -3.32 -19.98 1.97
N ARG A 274 -3.17 -21.23 2.44
CA ARG A 274 -2.75 -21.52 3.82
C ARG A 274 -1.34 -21.03 4.15
N ALA A 275 -0.45 -21.01 3.17
CA ALA A 275 0.95 -20.59 3.40
C ALA A 275 1.07 -19.15 3.95
N ASN A 276 0.17 -18.24 3.53
CA ASN A 276 0.17 -16.84 3.94
C ASN A 276 -1.04 -16.47 4.80
N ALA A 277 -1.77 -17.47 5.30
CA ALA A 277 -2.99 -17.24 6.04
C ALA A 277 -2.72 -16.65 7.43
N THR A 278 -3.64 -15.79 7.86
CA THR A 278 -3.61 -15.09 9.14
C THR A 278 -4.99 -15.18 9.79
N PHE A 279 -5.02 -15.39 11.10
CA PHE A 279 -6.25 -15.22 11.88
C PHE A 279 -6.50 -13.76 12.17
N VAL A 280 -7.74 -13.31 12.05
CA VAL A 280 -8.17 -11.95 12.41
C VAL A 280 -9.35 -12.09 13.39
N MET A 281 -9.18 -11.51 14.58
CA MET A 281 -10.19 -11.54 15.65
C MET A 281 -9.96 -10.38 16.62
N ASN A 282 -10.95 -10.05 17.45
CA ASN A 282 -10.75 -9.05 18.50
C ASN A 282 -10.09 -9.66 19.75
N SER A 283 -9.63 -8.83 20.67
CA SER A 283 -8.94 -9.25 21.89
C SER A 283 -9.81 -10.10 22.81
N LYS A 284 -11.14 -9.85 22.87
CA LYS A 284 -12.06 -10.65 23.68
C LYS A 284 -12.20 -12.07 23.13
N THR A 285 -12.34 -12.20 21.82
CA THR A 285 -12.41 -13.49 21.13
C THR A 285 -11.09 -14.24 21.28
N ALA A 286 -9.96 -13.56 21.11
CA ALA A 286 -8.64 -14.14 21.33
C ALA A 286 -8.47 -14.65 22.76
N ALA A 287 -8.95 -13.89 23.75
CA ALA A 287 -8.94 -14.33 25.16
C ALA A 287 -9.81 -15.56 25.39
N ALA A 288 -10.98 -15.67 24.71
CA ALA A 288 -11.84 -16.85 24.78
C ALA A 288 -11.14 -18.09 24.20
N VAL A 289 -10.55 -17.95 23.00
CA VAL A 289 -9.77 -19.02 22.34
C VAL A 289 -8.58 -19.45 23.22
N ARG A 290 -7.88 -18.48 23.82
CA ARG A 290 -6.70 -18.76 24.68
C ARG A 290 -7.06 -19.50 25.96
N LYS A 291 -8.28 -19.34 26.47
CA LYS A 291 -8.78 -20.06 27.65
C LYS A 291 -9.18 -21.51 27.36
N MET A 292 -9.24 -21.91 26.08
CA MET A 292 -9.56 -23.30 25.73
C MET A 292 -8.52 -24.26 26.27
N ARG A 293 -8.98 -25.35 26.82
CA ARG A 293 -8.15 -26.40 27.40
C ARG A 293 -8.48 -27.74 26.77
N ASP A 294 -7.49 -28.59 26.74
CA ASP A 294 -7.66 -30.01 26.43
C ASP A 294 -8.29 -30.75 27.61
N THR A 295 -8.69 -32.02 27.41
CA THR A 295 -9.23 -32.93 28.44
C THR A 295 -8.29 -33.07 29.63
N ASP A 296 -6.98 -32.92 29.43
CA ASP A 296 -5.95 -32.94 30.48
C ASP A 296 -5.74 -31.57 31.17
N GLY A 297 -6.54 -30.55 30.82
CA GLY A 297 -6.48 -29.20 31.41
C GLY A 297 -5.35 -28.32 30.87
N ARG A 298 -4.63 -28.74 29.83
CA ARG A 298 -3.58 -27.95 29.17
C ARG A 298 -4.20 -26.90 28.26
N PHE A 299 -3.61 -25.70 28.22
CA PHE A 299 -4.02 -24.68 27.26
C PHE A 299 -3.66 -25.11 25.83
N LEU A 300 -4.63 -25.01 24.91
CA LEU A 300 -4.43 -25.35 23.50
C LEU A 300 -3.61 -24.31 22.75
N TRP A 301 -3.63 -23.07 23.22
CA TRP A 301 -2.84 -21.99 22.67
C TRP A 301 -1.61 -21.74 23.56
N ALA A 302 -0.44 -22.08 23.06
CA ALA A 302 0.83 -21.74 23.70
C ALA A 302 1.35 -20.40 23.18
N ASP A 303 1.84 -19.56 24.09
CA ASP A 303 2.55 -18.34 23.69
C ASP A 303 3.89 -18.68 23.03
N SER A 304 4.30 -17.87 22.06
CA SER A 304 5.66 -17.93 21.57
C SER A 304 6.61 -17.53 22.71
N LEU A 305 7.54 -18.42 23.06
CA LEU A 305 8.60 -18.15 24.03
C LEU A 305 9.64 -17.14 23.50
N ALA A 306 9.60 -16.83 22.21
CA ALA A 306 10.50 -15.86 21.60
C ALA A 306 9.91 -14.44 21.70
N MET A 307 10.66 -13.54 22.36
CA MET A 307 10.30 -12.12 22.44
C MET A 307 10.17 -11.50 21.04
N GLY A 308 9.05 -10.81 20.79
CA GLY A 308 8.85 -10.04 19.55
C GLY A 308 8.18 -10.80 18.41
N GLN A 309 7.86 -12.08 18.55
CA GLN A 309 7.05 -12.78 17.56
C GLN A 309 5.54 -12.54 17.79
N PRO A 310 4.73 -12.35 16.71
CA PRO A 310 3.29 -12.24 16.86
C PRO A 310 2.72 -13.55 17.46
N PRO A 311 1.61 -13.46 18.23
CA PRO A 311 0.97 -14.65 18.76
C PRO A 311 0.55 -15.58 17.61
N GLN A 312 0.79 -16.87 17.76
CA GLN A 312 0.47 -17.89 16.76
C GLN A 312 -0.60 -18.84 17.29
N LEU A 313 -1.62 -19.06 16.49
CA LEU A 313 -2.67 -20.04 16.75
C LEU A 313 -2.60 -21.15 15.69
N LEU A 314 -2.45 -22.40 16.08
CA LEU A 314 -2.28 -23.55 15.18
C LEU A 314 -1.14 -23.38 14.15
N GLY A 315 -0.10 -22.62 14.52
CA GLY A 315 1.06 -22.33 13.63
C GLY A 315 0.88 -21.15 12.69
N TYR A 316 -0.26 -20.44 12.76
CA TYR A 316 -0.54 -19.25 11.95
C TYR A 316 -0.53 -17.99 12.79
N PRO A 317 -0.08 -16.85 12.23
CA PRO A 317 -0.07 -15.57 12.92
C PRO A 317 -1.51 -15.11 13.24
N VAL A 318 -1.65 -14.38 14.35
CA VAL A 318 -2.93 -13.79 14.77
C VAL A 318 -2.81 -12.28 14.73
N LEU A 319 -3.69 -11.64 13.97
CA LEU A 319 -3.87 -10.19 13.94
C LEU A 319 -5.03 -9.83 14.88
N LEU A 320 -4.72 -9.11 15.94
CA LEU A 320 -5.74 -8.57 16.84
C LEU A 320 -6.34 -7.30 16.23
N CYS A 321 -7.64 -7.31 15.98
CA CYS A 321 -8.37 -6.23 15.37
C CYS A 321 -9.65 -5.98 16.17
N GLU A 322 -9.70 -4.86 16.90
CA GLU A 322 -10.80 -4.58 17.84
C GLU A 322 -12.13 -4.27 17.14
N ASP A 323 -12.09 -3.93 15.86
CA ASP A 323 -13.29 -3.69 15.05
C ASP A 323 -14.02 -4.98 14.65
N MET A 324 -13.43 -6.17 14.89
CA MET A 324 -14.12 -7.44 14.72
C MET A 324 -15.24 -7.60 15.78
N PRO A 325 -16.41 -8.14 15.41
CA PRO A 325 -17.51 -8.31 16.34
C PRO A 325 -17.17 -9.27 17.48
N ASP A 326 -17.72 -9.01 18.65
CA ASP A 326 -17.66 -9.93 19.79
C ASP A 326 -18.38 -11.24 19.45
N ILE A 327 -18.08 -12.29 20.22
CA ILE A 327 -18.78 -13.57 20.13
C ILE A 327 -20.24 -13.35 20.55
N ALA A 328 -21.15 -13.55 19.63
CA ALA A 328 -22.58 -13.43 19.82
C ALA A 328 -23.31 -14.31 18.81
N ASN A 329 -24.59 -14.59 19.04
CA ASN A 329 -25.40 -15.37 18.11
C ASN A 329 -25.42 -14.74 16.70
N GLY A 330 -25.06 -15.50 15.68
CA GLY A 330 -24.99 -15.09 14.29
C GLY A 330 -23.79 -14.21 13.92
N SER A 331 -22.90 -13.89 14.88
CA SER A 331 -21.72 -13.09 14.63
C SER A 331 -20.61 -13.88 13.92
N ALA A 332 -19.89 -13.22 13.02
CA ALA A 332 -18.66 -13.75 12.42
C ALA A 332 -17.46 -13.12 13.13
N SER A 333 -17.06 -13.71 14.27
CA SER A 333 -16.07 -13.10 15.17
C SER A 333 -14.63 -13.55 14.91
N ILE A 334 -14.43 -14.57 14.08
CA ILE A 334 -13.11 -15.05 13.66
C ILE A 334 -13.09 -15.15 12.15
N ALA A 335 -12.08 -14.54 11.54
CA ALA A 335 -11.76 -14.71 10.14
C ALA A 335 -10.38 -15.37 10.00
N PHE A 336 -10.25 -16.25 9.02
CA PHE A 336 -8.98 -16.91 8.69
C PHE A 336 -8.80 -16.93 7.18
N GLY A 337 -7.65 -16.54 6.71
CA GLY A 337 -7.36 -16.56 5.28
C GLY A 337 -6.12 -15.78 4.88
N ASP A 338 -5.81 -15.84 3.60
CA ASP A 338 -4.83 -14.99 2.96
C ASP A 338 -5.49 -13.66 2.54
N PHE A 339 -5.42 -12.69 3.42
CA PHE A 339 -6.01 -11.37 3.18
C PHE A 339 -5.30 -10.59 2.06
N LYS A 340 -4.05 -10.93 1.76
CA LYS A 340 -3.32 -10.29 0.66
C LYS A 340 -3.93 -10.65 -0.70
N SER A 341 -4.36 -11.89 -0.87
CA SER A 341 -5.04 -12.33 -2.08
C SER A 341 -6.55 -12.04 -2.03
N GLY A 342 -7.14 -12.07 -0.84
CA GLY A 342 -8.59 -12.01 -0.64
C GLY A 342 -9.18 -10.61 -0.54
N TYR A 343 -8.44 -9.61 -0.05
CA TYR A 343 -8.95 -8.26 0.18
C TYR A 343 -7.99 -7.19 -0.32
N THR A 344 -8.48 -6.32 -1.19
CA THR A 344 -7.68 -5.22 -1.73
C THR A 344 -8.17 -3.88 -1.21
N ILE A 345 -7.26 -3.12 -0.64
CA ILE A 345 -7.41 -1.74 -0.24
C ILE A 345 -6.89 -0.88 -1.38
N VAL A 346 -7.71 0.05 -1.84
CA VAL A 346 -7.36 0.97 -2.91
C VAL A 346 -7.27 2.36 -2.32
N GLU A 347 -6.13 3.01 -2.47
CA GLU A 347 -5.95 4.35 -1.94
C GLU A 347 -5.42 5.32 -2.99
N ARG A 348 -5.80 6.58 -2.80
CA ARG A 348 -5.21 7.68 -3.53
C ARG A 348 -4.20 8.39 -2.61
N PRO A 349 -2.96 8.65 -3.08
CA PRO A 349 -1.90 9.19 -2.23
C PRO A 349 -2.17 10.63 -1.75
N ASP A 350 -3.19 11.29 -2.30
CA ASP A 350 -3.50 12.68 -2.03
C ASP A 350 -4.17 12.86 -0.65
N LEU A 351 -3.40 13.25 0.34
CA LEU A 351 -3.95 13.84 1.57
C LEU A 351 -4.01 15.36 1.38
N ARG A 352 -5.20 15.94 1.39
CA ARG A 352 -5.41 17.37 1.25
C ARG A 352 -5.83 17.96 2.59
N VAL A 353 -5.18 19.03 3.01
CA VAL A 353 -5.55 19.79 4.21
C VAL A 353 -5.82 21.24 3.81
N LEU A 354 -7.03 21.72 4.05
CA LEU A 354 -7.47 23.09 3.80
C LEU A 354 -7.73 23.79 5.14
N ARG A 355 -7.12 24.96 5.34
CA ARG A 355 -7.40 25.83 6.48
C ARG A 355 -8.52 26.81 6.14
N ASP A 356 -9.58 26.82 6.95
CA ASP A 356 -10.70 27.75 6.81
C ASP A 356 -10.88 28.59 8.08
N PRO A 357 -10.44 29.86 8.07
CA PRO A 357 -10.59 30.77 9.22
C PRO A 357 -11.93 31.55 9.17
N PHE A 358 -12.77 31.37 8.14
CA PHE A 358 -13.92 32.21 7.89
C PHE A 358 -15.24 31.61 8.36
N SER A 359 -15.40 30.29 8.21
CA SER A 359 -16.70 29.60 8.40
C SER A 359 -17.10 29.45 9.88
N ALA A 360 -16.17 29.47 10.84
CA ALA A 360 -16.48 29.21 12.24
C ALA A 360 -15.76 30.12 13.23
N LYS A 361 -15.86 31.43 13.05
CA LYS A 361 -15.26 32.43 13.99
C LYS A 361 -15.74 32.24 15.44
N PRO A 362 -14.87 32.24 16.45
CA PRO A 362 -13.44 32.57 16.49
C PRO A 362 -12.50 31.37 16.30
N HIS A 363 -12.98 30.26 15.76
CA HIS A 363 -12.20 29.05 15.49
C HIS A 363 -11.74 28.97 14.05
N VAL A 364 -10.60 28.31 13.82
CA VAL A 364 -10.09 27.94 12.52
C VAL A 364 -10.42 26.46 12.29
N LEU A 365 -11.01 26.16 11.14
CA LEU A 365 -11.30 24.80 10.71
C LEU A 365 -10.16 24.29 9.84
N PHE A 366 -9.77 23.02 10.05
CA PHE A 366 -8.82 22.31 9.21
C PHE A 366 -9.56 21.16 8.51
N TYR A 367 -9.78 21.31 7.24
CA TYR A 367 -10.48 20.30 6.44
C TYR A 367 -9.46 19.36 5.79
N ALA A 368 -9.37 18.15 6.31
CA ALA A 368 -8.50 17.10 5.76
C ALA A 368 -9.33 16.07 5.02
N THR A 369 -8.90 15.72 3.80
CA THR A 369 -9.56 14.71 2.98
C THR A 369 -8.57 13.68 2.48
N LYS A 370 -9.01 12.42 2.47
CA LYS A 370 -8.31 11.28 1.89
C LYS A 370 -9.30 10.44 1.09
N ARG A 371 -8.85 9.82 0.01
CA ARG A 371 -9.70 8.92 -0.76
C ARG A 371 -9.22 7.49 -0.61
N VAL A 372 -10.14 6.61 -0.20
CA VAL A 372 -9.86 5.19 0.05
C VAL A 372 -11.04 4.32 -0.37
N GLY A 373 -10.74 3.17 -0.93
CA GLY A 373 -11.69 2.13 -1.29
C GLY A 373 -11.26 0.79 -0.71
N GLY A 374 -12.13 -0.17 -0.69
CA GLY A 374 -11.79 -1.53 -0.27
C GLY A 374 -12.87 -2.52 -0.69
N GLY A 375 -12.45 -3.73 -0.97
CA GLY A 375 -13.36 -4.79 -1.38
C GLY A 375 -12.69 -6.16 -1.42
N VAL A 376 -13.52 -7.19 -1.37
CA VAL A 376 -13.08 -8.58 -1.53
C VAL A 376 -12.76 -8.82 -2.99
N THR A 377 -11.56 -9.28 -3.27
CA THR A 377 -11.06 -9.62 -4.61
C THR A 377 -11.18 -11.12 -4.88
N ASP A 378 -10.83 -11.96 -3.91
CA ASP A 378 -11.03 -13.41 -3.99
C ASP A 378 -11.69 -13.91 -2.71
N ALA A 379 -12.97 -14.29 -2.80
CA ALA A 379 -13.75 -14.79 -1.67
C ALA A 379 -13.28 -16.18 -1.18
N ARG A 380 -12.58 -16.94 -2.03
CA ARG A 380 -12.05 -18.27 -1.68
C ARG A 380 -10.89 -18.19 -0.70
N ALA A 381 -10.14 -17.07 -0.73
CA ALA A 381 -8.97 -16.86 0.10
C ALA A 381 -9.31 -16.55 1.57
N ILE A 382 -10.58 -16.29 1.90
CA ILE A 382 -11.05 -15.93 3.25
C ILE A 382 -12.15 -16.90 3.70
N LYS A 383 -12.09 -17.32 4.94
CA LYS A 383 -13.12 -18.11 5.63
C LYS A 383 -13.51 -17.44 6.93
N LEU A 384 -14.78 -17.57 7.30
CA LEU A 384 -15.33 -16.96 8.51
C LEU A 384 -15.88 -18.05 9.44
N MET A 385 -15.66 -17.89 10.74
CA MET A 385 -16.35 -18.68 11.76
C MET A 385 -17.56 -17.91 12.25
N VAL A 386 -18.72 -18.56 12.18
CA VAL A 386 -20.00 -17.98 12.62
C VAL A 386 -20.50 -18.70 13.86
N PHE A 387 -20.92 -17.92 14.84
CA PHE A 387 -21.44 -18.39 16.13
C PHE A 387 -22.98 -18.46 16.08
N GLY A 388 -23.51 -19.52 15.45
CA GLY A 388 -24.94 -19.67 15.28
C GLY A 388 -25.38 -21.12 15.10
#